data_2320d2530400b6ad23588fb1cf3e053e
#
_entry.id   2320d2530400b6ad23588fb1cf3e053e
#
_cell.length_a   1.000
_cell.length_b   1.000
_cell.length_c   1.000
_cell.angle_alpha   90.00
_cell.angle_beta   90.00
_cell.angle_gamma   90.00
#
_symmetry.space_group_name_H-M   'P 1'
#
loop_
_entity.id
_entity.type
_entity.pdbx_description
1 polymer ?
#
loop_
_entity_poly.entity_id
_entity_poly.type
_entity_poly.pdbx_seq_one_letter_code
_entity_poly.pdbx_strand_id
1 'polypeptide(L)'
;RGNIAPMLELGSGFDFDMTGRENIFLNGAILGYSKEFLESKYDEIVAFSEIGQFIDVPLRNYSSGMIARLAFSVATVVVPEILIVDEVLSVGDADFQEKSRKRMMELMGGGTTVLFVSHNIKQVEEMCNHVVWLEHGQVQMFGDTQTVCDAYAG
;
A
#
# COMPACT_ATOMS: atom_id res chain seq x y z
N ARG A 1 -6.22 17.02 -9.40
CA ARG A 1 -7.44 16.76 -8.61
C ARG A 1 -7.85 15.32 -8.79
N GLY A 2 -7.99 14.56 -7.70
CA GLY A 2 -8.42 13.16 -7.71
C GLY A 2 -8.37 12.59 -6.31
N ASN A 3 -8.94 11.39 -6.14
CA ASN A 3 -8.89 10.67 -4.88
C ASN A 3 -7.50 10.07 -4.69
N ILE A 4 -6.82 10.49 -3.64
CA ILE A 4 -5.47 10.03 -3.29
C ILE A 4 -5.57 9.09 -2.11
N ALA A 5 -5.00 7.89 -2.23
CA ALA A 5 -4.81 6.97 -1.12
C ALA A 5 -3.32 6.95 -0.74
N PRO A 6 -2.92 7.75 0.24
CA PRO A 6 -1.53 7.75 0.69
C PRO A 6 -1.26 6.53 1.57
N MET A 7 -0.20 5.80 1.25
CA MET A 7 0.31 4.69 2.06
C MET A 7 1.73 4.98 2.55
N LEU A 8 2.08 6.27 2.68
CA LEU A 8 3.42 6.71 3.04
C LEU A 8 3.87 6.19 4.41
N GLU A 9 2.94 6.02 5.33
CA GLU A 9 3.20 5.48 6.65
C GLU A 9 2.17 4.39 6.96
N LEU A 10 2.57 3.14 6.77
CA LEU A 10 1.70 2.00 7.09
C LEU A 10 1.37 1.98 8.57
N GLY A 11 0.09 2.01 8.88
CA GLY A 11 -0.40 2.06 10.25
C GLY A 11 -0.50 3.47 10.82
N SER A 12 -0.16 4.51 10.05
CA SER A 12 -0.43 5.89 10.44
C SER A 12 -1.94 6.08 10.57
N GLY A 13 -2.38 6.61 11.72
CA GLY A 13 -3.79 6.75 12.04
C GLY A 13 -4.41 5.52 12.69
N PHE A 14 -3.67 4.42 12.85
CA PHE A 14 -4.13 3.30 13.65
C PHE A 14 -3.99 3.62 15.14
N ASP A 15 -4.96 3.15 15.92
CA ASP A 15 -4.90 3.17 17.38
C ASP A 15 -4.51 1.78 17.88
N PHE A 16 -3.33 1.66 18.47
CA PHE A 16 -2.78 0.38 18.91
C PHE A 16 -3.52 -0.24 20.11
N ASP A 17 -4.31 0.54 20.83
CA ASP A 17 -5.15 0.04 21.91
C ASP A 17 -6.47 -0.54 21.42
N MET A 18 -6.84 -0.24 20.17
CA MET A 18 -8.02 -0.79 19.51
C MET A 18 -7.72 -2.08 18.76
N THR A 19 -8.75 -2.87 18.50
CA THR A 19 -8.65 -4.12 17.73
C THR A 19 -8.45 -3.85 16.25
N GLY A 20 -8.12 -4.90 15.49
CA GLY A 20 -8.08 -4.83 14.03
C GLY A 20 -9.42 -4.41 13.43
N ARG A 21 -10.52 -4.97 13.95
CA ARG A 21 -11.88 -4.63 13.55
C ARG A 21 -12.15 -3.13 13.69
N GLU A 22 -11.87 -2.59 14.88
CA GLU A 22 -12.08 -1.17 15.17
C GLU A 22 -11.19 -0.28 14.28
N ASN A 23 -9.97 -0.70 14.03
CA ASN A 23 -9.03 0.05 13.20
C ASN A 23 -9.40 0.05 11.72
N ILE A 24 -10.08 -0.97 11.21
CA ILE A 24 -10.63 -0.95 9.85
C ILE A 24 -11.56 0.26 9.68
N PHE A 25 -12.46 0.46 10.63
CA PHE A 25 -13.41 1.58 10.59
C PHE A 25 -12.73 2.92 10.84
N LEU A 26 -11.80 2.97 11.79
CA LEU A 26 -11.05 4.20 12.10
C LEU A 26 -10.21 4.64 10.90
N ASN A 27 -9.40 3.75 10.35
CA ASN A 27 -8.54 4.07 9.22
C ASN A 27 -9.34 4.36 7.95
N GLY A 28 -10.40 3.61 7.72
CA GLY A 28 -11.29 3.85 6.59
C GLY A 28 -11.97 5.22 6.67
N ALA A 29 -12.35 5.65 7.88
CA ALA A 29 -12.92 6.98 8.09
C ALA A 29 -11.90 8.08 7.79
N ILE A 30 -10.64 7.89 8.18
CA ILE A 30 -9.54 8.82 7.87
C ILE A 30 -9.35 8.92 6.35
N LEU A 31 -9.50 7.81 5.62
CA LEU A 31 -9.44 7.78 4.16
C LEU A 31 -10.69 8.35 3.48
N GLY A 32 -11.72 8.71 4.24
CA GLY A 32 -12.93 9.33 3.73
C GLY A 32 -14.08 8.36 3.42
N TYR A 33 -13.98 7.10 3.84
CA TYR A 33 -15.03 6.12 3.60
C TYR A 33 -16.12 6.17 4.67
N SER A 34 -17.39 5.96 4.27
CA SER A 34 -18.50 5.88 5.20
C SER A 34 -18.48 4.55 5.96
N LYS A 35 -19.13 4.54 7.13
CA LYS A 35 -19.30 3.32 7.93
C LYS A 35 -20.04 2.24 7.14
N GLU A 36 -21.09 2.61 6.44
CA GLU A 36 -21.92 1.71 5.63
C GLU A 36 -21.10 1.07 4.50
N PHE A 37 -20.24 1.86 3.85
CA PHE A 37 -19.33 1.35 2.83
C PHE A 37 -18.35 0.33 3.42
N LEU A 38 -17.74 0.66 4.55
CA LEU A 38 -16.79 -0.22 5.23
C LEU A 38 -17.44 -1.51 5.71
N GLU A 39 -18.67 -1.45 6.21
CA GLU A 39 -19.44 -2.64 6.57
C GLU A 39 -19.67 -3.55 5.35
N SER A 40 -19.96 -2.97 4.18
CA SER A 40 -20.16 -3.72 2.94
C SER A 40 -18.86 -4.36 2.43
N LYS A 41 -17.70 -3.82 2.78
CA LYS A 41 -16.39 -4.29 2.34
C LYS A 41 -15.60 -5.04 3.42
N TYR A 42 -16.15 -5.14 4.62
CA TYR A 42 -15.48 -5.68 5.79
C TYR A 42 -14.91 -7.09 5.54
N ASP A 43 -15.73 -8.00 5.03
CA ASP A 43 -15.31 -9.38 4.80
C ASP A 43 -14.21 -9.48 3.75
N GLU A 44 -14.27 -8.64 2.72
CA GLU A 44 -13.24 -8.56 1.67
C GLU A 44 -11.91 -8.05 2.24
N ILE A 45 -11.95 -7.02 3.09
CA ILE A 45 -10.76 -6.47 3.75
C ILE A 45 -10.11 -7.53 4.64
N VAL A 46 -10.90 -8.20 5.48
CA VAL A 46 -10.40 -9.23 6.40
C VAL A 46 -9.80 -10.41 5.61
N ALA A 47 -10.50 -10.86 4.58
CA ALA A 47 -10.01 -11.98 3.75
C ALA A 47 -8.69 -11.63 3.06
N PHE A 48 -8.57 -10.43 2.51
CA PHE A 48 -7.34 -10.01 1.85
C PHE A 48 -6.17 -9.92 2.83
N SER A 49 -6.41 -9.39 4.04
CA SER A 49 -5.37 -9.23 5.07
C SER A 49 -4.85 -10.55 5.65
N GLU A 50 -5.63 -11.62 5.55
CA GLU A 50 -5.32 -12.95 6.10
C GLU A 50 -5.09 -12.97 7.62
N ILE A 51 -5.64 -11.98 8.35
CA ILE A 51 -5.51 -11.87 9.81
C ILE A 51 -6.83 -12.09 10.55
N GLY A 52 -7.80 -12.76 9.92
CA GLY A 52 -9.15 -12.91 10.46
C GLY A 52 -9.20 -13.48 11.87
N GLN A 53 -8.34 -14.45 12.21
CA GLN A 53 -8.27 -15.02 13.56
C GLN A 53 -7.76 -14.04 14.62
N PHE A 54 -7.11 -12.94 14.22
CA PHE A 54 -6.60 -11.90 15.11
C PHE A 54 -7.40 -10.61 15.06
N ILE A 55 -8.53 -10.60 14.35
CA ILE A 55 -9.28 -9.36 14.08
C ILE A 55 -9.78 -8.68 15.34
N ASP A 56 -10.07 -9.44 16.37
CA ASP A 56 -10.56 -8.92 17.66
C ASP A 56 -9.47 -8.77 18.72
N VAL A 57 -8.21 -8.90 18.32
CA VAL A 57 -7.03 -8.66 19.17
C VAL A 57 -6.53 -7.22 18.98
N PRO A 58 -6.13 -6.51 20.05
CA PRO A 58 -5.58 -5.16 19.93
C PRO A 58 -4.32 -5.13 19.06
N LEU A 59 -4.17 -4.05 18.29
CA LEU A 59 -3.04 -3.90 17.37
C LEU A 59 -1.66 -3.91 18.04
N ARG A 60 -1.57 -3.52 19.31
CA ARG A 60 -0.30 -3.58 20.05
C ARG A 60 0.29 -4.99 20.09
N ASN A 61 -0.55 -6.02 19.88
CA ASN A 61 -0.12 -7.43 19.84
C ASN A 61 0.17 -7.91 18.42
N TYR A 62 0.03 -7.05 17.40
CA TYR A 62 0.31 -7.39 16.01
C TYR A 62 1.80 -7.24 15.70
N SER A 63 2.29 -8.10 14.81
CA SER A 63 3.61 -7.89 14.19
C SER A 63 3.54 -6.72 13.20
N SER A 64 4.71 -6.19 12.83
CA SER A 64 4.76 -5.15 11.80
C SER A 64 4.18 -5.62 10.46
N GLY A 65 4.39 -6.90 10.13
CA GLY A 65 3.81 -7.51 8.93
C GLY A 65 2.28 -7.56 8.97
N MET A 66 1.70 -7.90 10.13
CA MET A 66 0.24 -7.91 10.31
C MET A 66 -0.37 -6.51 10.18
N ILE A 67 0.30 -5.51 10.75
CA ILE A 67 -0.12 -4.09 10.62
C ILE A 67 -0.09 -3.67 9.15
N ALA A 68 0.98 -3.99 8.44
CA ALA A 68 1.14 -3.68 7.01
C ALA A 68 0.04 -4.34 6.17
N ARG A 69 -0.28 -5.60 6.43
CA ARG A 69 -1.35 -6.34 5.75
C ARG A 69 -2.70 -5.64 5.93
N LEU A 70 -3.02 -5.27 7.17
CA LEU A 70 -4.29 -4.61 7.47
C LEU A 70 -4.38 -3.25 6.79
N ALA A 71 -3.34 -2.43 6.91
CA ALA A 71 -3.29 -1.11 6.30
C ALA A 71 -3.42 -1.17 4.78
N PHE A 72 -2.69 -2.07 4.14
CA PHE A 72 -2.77 -2.26 2.69
C PHE A 72 -4.16 -2.72 2.25
N SER A 73 -4.76 -3.64 3.00
CA SER A 73 -6.10 -4.16 2.69
C SER A 73 -7.16 -3.07 2.73
N VAL A 74 -7.12 -2.20 3.74
CA VAL A 74 -8.06 -1.07 3.84
C VAL A 74 -7.83 -0.06 2.71
N ALA A 75 -6.58 0.28 2.43
CA ALA A 75 -6.25 1.29 1.43
C ALA A 75 -6.60 0.86 -0.01
N THR A 76 -6.57 -0.45 -0.30
CA THR A 76 -6.78 -0.97 -1.65
C THR A 76 -8.15 -1.61 -1.88
N VAL A 77 -9.07 -1.50 -0.92
CA VAL A 77 -10.43 -2.04 -1.08
C VAL A 77 -11.25 -1.27 -2.11
N VAL A 78 -10.92 -0.02 -2.36
CA VAL A 78 -11.44 0.77 -3.46
C VAL A 78 -10.38 0.98 -4.53
N VAL A 79 -10.80 1.40 -5.73
CA VAL A 79 -9.90 1.78 -6.82
C VAL A 79 -9.65 3.29 -6.71
N PRO A 80 -8.54 3.74 -6.10
CA PRO A 80 -8.23 5.16 -6.04
C PRO A 80 -7.76 5.67 -7.40
N GLU A 81 -7.86 6.97 -7.63
CA GLU A 81 -7.30 7.57 -8.84
C GLU A 81 -5.77 7.62 -8.77
N ILE A 82 -5.25 7.91 -7.58
CA ILE A 82 -3.80 7.97 -7.32
C ILE A 82 -3.50 7.19 -6.05
N LEU A 83 -2.55 6.28 -6.14
CA LEU A 83 -2.04 5.50 -5.01
C LEU A 83 -0.57 5.84 -4.81
N ILE A 84 -0.22 6.26 -3.59
CA ILE A 84 1.16 6.54 -3.22
C ILE A 84 1.66 5.42 -2.31
N VAL A 85 2.71 4.74 -2.72
CA VAL A 85 3.26 3.58 -2.04
C VAL A 85 4.72 3.81 -1.72
N ASP A 86 5.09 3.69 -0.45
CA ASP A 86 6.47 3.82 0.03
C ASP A 86 6.94 2.48 0.62
N GLU A 87 7.69 1.72 -0.17
CA GLU A 87 8.32 0.45 0.23
C GLU A 87 7.40 -0.59 0.89
N VAL A 88 6.09 -0.42 0.77
CA VAL A 88 5.06 -1.27 1.39
C VAL A 88 5.23 -2.75 1.00
N LEU A 89 5.70 -3.00 -0.22
CA LEU A 89 5.82 -4.36 -0.76
C LEU A 89 7.01 -5.12 -0.18
N SER A 90 7.88 -4.47 0.58
CA SER A 90 9.00 -5.11 1.26
C SER A 90 8.64 -5.64 2.65
N VAL A 91 7.44 -5.31 3.15
CA VAL A 91 6.96 -5.71 4.48
C VAL A 91 6.05 -6.93 4.37
N GLY A 92 6.23 -7.90 5.28
CA GLY A 92 5.47 -9.13 5.30
C GLY A 92 6.24 -10.30 4.69
N ASP A 93 5.58 -11.46 4.63
CA ASP A 93 6.16 -12.66 4.01
C ASP A 93 6.07 -12.61 2.47
N ALA A 94 6.75 -13.56 1.81
CA ALA A 94 6.82 -13.62 0.35
C ALA A 94 5.44 -13.78 -0.30
N ASP A 95 4.55 -14.54 0.32
CA ASP A 95 3.20 -14.78 -0.21
C ASP A 95 2.38 -13.49 -0.21
N PHE A 96 2.47 -12.71 0.86
CA PHE A 96 1.76 -11.44 0.94
C PHE A 96 2.38 -10.38 0.01
N GLN A 97 3.70 -10.37 -0.13
CA GLN A 97 4.37 -9.48 -1.10
C GLN A 97 3.87 -9.74 -2.52
N GLU A 98 3.75 -11.01 -2.91
CA GLU A 98 3.23 -11.38 -4.23
C GLU A 98 1.74 -10.98 -4.39
N LYS A 99 0.94 -11.21 -3.36
CA LYS A 99 -0.47 -10.83 -3.32
C LYS A 99 -0.65 -9.32 -3.45
N SER A 100 0.17 -8.54 -2.75
CA SER A 100 0.17 -7.07 -2.81
C SER A 100 0.60 -6.58 -4.19
N ARG A 101 1.63 -7.19 -4.78
CA ARG A 101 2.09 -6.85 -6.12
C ARG A 101 0.98 -7.08 -7.15
N LYS A 102 0.30 -8.20 -7.08
CA LYS A 102 -0.83 -8.50 -7.97
C LYS A 102 -1.95 -7.47 -7.83
N ARG A 103 -2.29 -7.10 -6.58
CA ARG A 103 -3.33 -6.09 -6.34
C ARG A 103 -2.94 -4.74 -6.96
N MET A 104 -1.69 -4.34 -6.82
CA MET A 104 -1.21 -3.09 -7.42
C MET A 104 -1.25 -3.13 -8.94
N MET A 105 -0.89 -4.26 -9.55
CA MET A 105 -0.97 -4.44 -11.01
C MET A 105 -2.42 -4.36 -11.50
N GLU A 106 -3.37 -4.94 -10.77
CA GLU A 106 -4.80 -4.84 -11.08
C GLU A 106 -5.28 -3.38 -11.01
N LEU A 107 -4.87 -2.64 -9.98
CA LEU A 107 -5.22 -1.22 -9.84
C LEU A 107 -4.67 -0.39 -11.00
N MET A 108 -3.42 -0.60 -11.38
CA MET A 108 -2.80 0.08 -12.52
C MET A 108 -3.51 -0.24 -13.84
N GLY A 109 -3.90 -1.51 -14.03
CA GLY A 109 -4.68 -1.92 -15.18
C GLY A 109 -6.07 -1.31 -15.23
N GLY A 110 -6.63 -0.94 -14.07
CA GLY A 110 -7.91 -0.26 -13.93
C GLY A 110 -7.84 1.26 -14.04
N GLY A 111 -6.68 1.83 -14.36
CA GLY A 111 -6.51 3.27 -14.56
C GLY A 111 -5.95 4.03 -13.37
N THR A 112 -5.62 3.37 -12.26
CA THR A 112 -4.97 4.02 -11.11
C THR A 112 -3.55 4.45 -11.47
N THR A 113 -3.20 5.69 -11.17
CA THR A 113 -1.83 6.18 -11.23
C THR A 113 -1.12 5.82 -9.92
N VAL A 114 0.00 5.10 -10.00
CA VAL A 114 0.76 4.69 -8.83
C VAL A 114 2.07 5.45 -8.78
N LEU A 115 2.31 6.13 -7.66
CA LEU A 115 3.61 6.71 -7.31
C LEU A 115 4.30 5.74 -6.35
N PHE A 116 5.33 5.09 -6.84
CA PHE A 116 6.05 4.05 -6.09
C PHE A 116 7.44 4.57 -5.70
N VAL A 117 7.70 4.63 -4.39
CA VAL A 117 8.99 5.07 -3.85
C VAL A 117 9.72 3.85 -3.30
N SER A 118 10.87 3.53 -3.86
CA SER A 118 11.67 2.39 -3.44
C SER A 118 13.14 2.58 -3.80
N HIS A 119 14.01 1.96 -3.02
CA HIS A 119 15.43 1.81 -3.38
C HIS A 119 15.72 0.41 -3.93
N ASN A 120 14.71 -0.44 -4.04
CA ASN A 120 14.84 -1.76 -4.63
C ASN A 120 14.64 -1.66 -6.15
N ILE A 121 15.75 -1.62 -6.88
CA ILE A 121 15.76 -1.46 -8.34
C ILE A 121 14.93 -2.53 -9.04
N LYS A 122 15.01 -3.76 -8.57
CA LYS A 122 14.29 -4.88 -9.18
C LYS A 122 12.77 -4.69 -9.13
N GLN A 123 12.25 -4.23 -7.97
CA GLN A 123 10.83 -3.92 -7.85
C GLN A 123 10.42 -2.77 -8.77
N VAL A 124 11.27 -1.75 -8.86
CA VAL A 124 11.01 -0.60 -9.75
C VAL A 124 10.98 -1.05 -11.21
N GLU A 125 11.92 -1.89 -11.63
CA GLU A 125 11.95 -2.44 -12.99
C GLU A 125 10.71 -3.25 -13.33
N GLU A 126 10.21 -4.05 -12.38
CA GLU A 126 9.06 -4.91 -12.59
C GLU A 126 7.73 -4.14 -12.62
N MET A 127 7.63 -3.05 -11.88
CA MET A 127 6.34 -2.39 -11.61
C MET A 127 6.16 -1.04 -12.30
N CYS A 128 7.25 -0.32 -12.57
CA CYS A 128 7.18 1.05 -13.07
C CYS A 128 7.38 1.11 -14.57
N ASN A 129 6.72 2.06 -15.23
CA ASN A 129 6.94 2.35 -16.64
C ASN A 129 7.75 3.65 -16.85
N HIS A 130 7.76 4.53 -15.84
CA HIS A 130 8.62 5.72 -15.80
C HIS A 130 9.28 5.82 -14.45
N VAL A 131 10.52 6.33 -14.41
CA VAL A 131 11.31 6.43 -13.19
C VAL A 131 11.93 7.81 -13.08
N VAL A 132 11.92 8.34 -11.86
CA VAL A 132 12.67 9.55 -11.47
C VAL A 132 13.78 9.13 -10.53
N TRP A 133 15.03 9.43 -10.89
CA TRP A 133 16.16 9.24 -9.98
C TRP A 133 16.40 10.53 -9.22
N LEU A 134 16.26 10.46 -7.89
CA LEU A 134 16.49 11.58 -6.98
C LEU A 134 17.77 11.33 -6.16
N GLU A 135 18.58 12.36 -6.03
CA GLU A 135 19.76 12.34 -5.20
C GLU A 135 19.91 13.70 -4.51
N HIS A 136 19.99 13.68 -3.17
CA HIS A 136 20.08 14.90 -2.36
C HIS A 136 18.98 15.94 -2.69
N GLY A 137 17.76 15.47 -2.95
CA GLY A 137 16.62 16.32 -3.25
C GLY A 137 16.59 16.88 -4.67
N GLN A 138 17.52 16.45 -5.53
CA GLN A 138 17.60 16.89 -6.92
C GLN A 138 17.30 15.75 -7.89
N VAL A 139 16.61 16.07 -8.98
CA VAL A 139 16.35 15.12 -10.05
C VAL A 139 17.63 14.94 -10.87
N GLN A 140 18.18 13.72 -10.84
CA GLN A 140 19.35 13.35 -11.63
C GLN A 140 18.94 12.89 -13.02
N MET A 141 17.84 12.17 -13.12
CA MET A 141 17.35 11.64 -14.38
C MET A 141 15.84 11.35 -14.29
N PHE A 142 15.16 11.53 -15.40
CA PHE A 142 13.75 11.14 -15.55
C PHE A 142 13.54 10.52 -16.93
N GLY A 143 12.85 9.41 -16.99
CA GLY A 143 12.59 8.76 -18.27
C GLY A 143 12.01 7.36 -18.12
N ASP A 144 12.18 6.55 -19.15
CA ASP A 144 11.73 5.17 -19.13
C ASP A 144 12.49 4.35 -18.08
N THR A 145 11.83 3.30 -17.59
CA THR A 145 12.34 2.48 -16.48
C THR A 145 13.72 1.91 -16.78
N GLN A 146 13.91 1.30 -17.94
CA GLN A 146 15.16 0.63 -18.26
C GLN A 146 16.33 1.59 -18.30
N THR A 147 16.18 2.73 -18.99
CA THR A 147 17.24 3.72 -19.13
C THR A 147 17.66 4.30 -17.78
N VAL A 148 16.70 4.68 -16.95
CA VAL A 148 16.99 5.30 -15.65
C VAL A 148 17.56 4.29 -14.65
N CYS A 149 17.00 3.07 -14.60
CA CYS A 149 17.49 2.03 -13.70
C CYS A 149 18.91 1.59 -14.07
N ASP A 150 19.24 1.47 -15.35
CA ASP A 150 20.59 1.15 -15.80
C ASP A 150 21.59 2.23 -15.39
N ALA A 151 21.23 3.50 -15.53
CA ALA A 151 22.05 4.63 -15.09
C ALA A 151 22.25 4.65 -13.57
N TYR A 152 21.20 4.36 -12.82
CA TYR A 152 21.25 4.33 -11.35
C TYR A 152 22.12 3.18 -10.83
N ALA A 153 22.04 2.01 -11.46
CA ALA A 153 22.81 0.82 -11.07
C ALA A 153 24.28 0.89 -11.49
N GLY A 154 24.58 1.70 -12.49
CA GLY A 154 25.96 1.96 -12.95
C GLY A 154 26.66 2.95 -12.09
#